data_2fe4ce39e4b4e3385835425a77d4712f
#
_entry.id   2fe4ce39e4b4e3385835425a77d4712f
#
_cell.length_a   1.000
_cell.length_b   1.000
_cell.length_c   1.000
_cell.angle_alpha   90.00
_cell.angle_beta   90.00
_cell.angle_gamma   90.00
#
_symmetry.space_group_name_H-M   'P 1'
#
loop_
_entity.id
_entity.type
_entity.pdbx_description
1 polymer ?
#
loop_
_entity_poly.entity_id
_entity_poly.type
_entity_poly.pdbx_seq_one_letter_code
_entity_poly.pdbx_strand_id
1 'polypeptide(L)'
;MIDKVLKSADVGSVDLPFPGYTGDIKIKPLNGDYALGPSMIHIRMEPGAFIPAHLHKKAAEVLCILDGDFINENKAYGSGDFLHSKPGTVHGPHTTKKGCSFLALYTANTGEADPTDFFLAEAAART
;
A
#
# COMPACT_ATOMS: atom_id res chain seq x y z
N MET A 1 9.25 -20.21 18.63
CA MET A 1 7.78 -20.04 18.85
C MET A 1 7.31 -18.84 18.04
N ILE A 2 6.12 -18.91 17.49
CA ILE A 2 5.54 -17.81 16.72
C ILE A 2 4.59 -17.03 17.63
N ASP A 3 4.76 -15.71 17.69
CA ASP A 3 3.97 -14.87 18.59
C ASP A 3 2.58 -14.54 18.07
N LYS A 4 2.39 -14.59 16.74
CA LYS A 4 1.12 -14.26 16.12
C LYS A 4 0.91 -15.04 14.83
N VAL A 5 -0.30 -15.56 14.65
CA VAL A 5 -0.71 -16.22 13.42
C VAL A 5 -2.03 -15.63 12.95
N LEU A 6 -2.11 -15.25 11.68
CA LEU A 6 -3.35 -14.88 11.02
C LEU A 6 -3.52 -15.74 9.77
N LYS A 7 -4.72 -16.30 9.62
CA LYS A 7 -5.10 -16.92 8.37
C LYS A 7 -5.84 -15.88 7.54
N SER A 8 -5.42 -15.66 6.31
CA SER A 8 -6.00 -14.63 5.44
C SER A 8 -7.52 -14.77 5.30
N ALA A 9 -8.02 -16.01 5.27
CA ALA A 9 -9.46 -16.26 5.16
C ALA A 9 -10.26 -15.75 6.36
N ASP A 10 -9.62 -15.58 7.51
CA ASP A 10 -10.26 -15.12 8.74
C ASP A 10 -10.20 -13.60 8.90
N VAL A 11 -9.51 -12.90 8.00
CA VAL A 11 -9.38 -11.44 8.02
C VAL A 11 -10.33 -10.84 7.00
N GLY A 12 -11.26 -10.01 7.45
CA GLY A 12 -12.19 -9.31 6.58
C GLY A 12 -11.50 -8.22 5.75
N SER A 13 -11.98 -8.03 4.52
CA SER A 13 -11.53 -6.92 3.69
C SER A 13 -12.32 -5.66 4.01
N VAL A 14 -11.67 -4.51 3.92
CA VAL A 14 -12.32 -3.20 4.00
C VAL A 14 -11.88 -2.34 2.83
N ASP A 15 -12.62 -1.27 2.55
CA ASP A 15 -12.23 -0.34 1.51
C ASP A 15 -10.93 0.37 1.89
N LEU A 16 -10.15 0.76 0.87
CA LEU A 16 -8.94 1.56 1.08
C LEU A 16 -9.32 2.85 1.83
N PRO A 17 -8.71 3.14 2.99
CA PRO A 17 -9.12 4.29 3.82
C PRO A 17 -8.55 5.63 3.38
N PHE A 18 -7.81 5.69 2.27
CA PHE A 18 -7.15 6.91 1.81
C PHE A 18 -8.01 7.65 0.79
N PRO A 19 -7.92 8.99 0.71
CA PRO A 19 -8.74 9.76 -0.22
C PRO A 19 -8.23 9.70 -1.65
N GLY A 20 -9.12 10.01 -2.60
CA GLY A 20 -8.77 10.26 -3.98
C GLY A 20 -8.67 9.04 -4.89
N TYR A 21 -8.78 7.84 -4.36
CA TYR A 21 -8.77 6.65 -5.22
C TYR A 21 -10.11 6.46 -5.95
N THR A 22 -10.08 5.76 -7.07
CA THR A 22 -11.28 5.37 -7.81
C THR A 22 -11.24 3.88 -8.12
N GLY A 23 -12.42 3.32 -8.37
CA GLY A 23 -12.57 1.88 -8.59
C GLY A 23 -12.67 1.10 -7.28
N ASP A 24 -12.60 -0.22 -7.39
CA ASP A 24 -12.74 -1.12 -6.25
C ASP A 24 -11.35 -1.52 -5.73
N ILE A 25 -11.03 -1.06 -4.53
CA ILE A 25 -9.77 -1.38 -3.86
C ILE A 25 -10.07 -1.83 -2.44
N LYS A 26 -9.70 -3.07 -2.13
CA LYS A 26 -9.90 -3.66 -0.81
C LYS A 26 -8.58 -3.92 -0.13
N ILE A 27 -8.55 -3.74 1.18
CA ILE A 27 -7.38 -4.06 1.99
C ILE A 27 -7.72 -5.06 3.08
N LYS A 28 -6.73 -5.86 3.45
CA LYS A 28 -6.75 -6.71 4.65
C LYS A 28 -5.60 -6.28 5.54
N PRO A 29 -5.86 -5.73 6.73
CA PRO A 29 -4.80 -5.46 7.68
C PRO A 29 -4.22 -6.78 8.19
N LEU A 30 -2.92 -6.99 8.01
CA LEU A 30 -2.24 -8.22 8.47
C LEU A 30 -1.44 -7.98 9.75
N ASN A 31 -0.85 -6.81 9.90
CA ASN A 31 -0.19 -6.40 11.13
C ASN A 31 -0.31 -4.89 11.32
N GLY A 32 -1.05 -4.48 12.33
CA GLY A 32 -1.15 -3.08 12.73
C GLY A 32 -0.43 -2.78 14.05
N ASP A 33 0.21 -3.80 14.64
CA ASP A 33 0.90 -3.67 15.92
C ASP A 33 2.41 -3.57 15.69
N TYR A 34 2.93 -2.36 15.77
CA TYR A 34 4.35 -2.09 15.55
C TYR A 34 5.27 -2.69 16.61
N ALA A 35 4.75 -3.10 17.73
CA ALA A 35 5.54 -3.84 18.73
C ALA A 35 5.90 -5.24 18.23
N LEU A 36 5.13 -5.77 17.27
CA LEU A 36 5.37 -7.08 16.67
C LEU A 36 6.15 -7.00 15.35
N GLY A 37 6.44 -5.79 14.85
CA GLY A 37 7.16 -5.61 13.60
C GLY A 37 6.54 -4.55 12.69
N PRO A 38 6.99 -4.47 11.44
CA PRO A 38 6.43 -3.52 10.49
C PRO A 38 4.94 -3.72 10.27
N SER A 39 4.21 -2.63 10.07
CA SER A 39 2.82 -2.70 9.65
C SER A 39 2.75 -3.33 8.26
N MET A 40 1.77 -4.20 8.06
CA MET A 40 1.59 -4.90 6.79
C MET A 40 0.11 -4.95 6.43
N ILE A 41 -0.18 -4.64 5.18
CA ILE A 41 -1.51 -4.79 4.62
C ILE A 41 -1.44 -5.53 3.27
N HIS A 42 -2.48 -6.29 2.98
CA HIS A 42 -2.69 -6.86 1.66
C HIS A 42 -3.65 -5.95 0.90
N ILE A 43 -3.29 -5.57 -0.32
CA ILE A 43 -4.12 -4.71 -1.16
C ILE A 43 -4.54 -5.46 -2.41
N ARG A 44 -5.84 -5.43 -2.72
CA ARG A 44 -6.38 -5.92 -3.98
C ARG A 44 -6.99 -4.76 -4.75
N MET A 45 -6.46 -4.51 -5.96
CA MET A 45 -7.02 -3.55 -6.91
C MET A 45 -7.76 -4.32 -8.00
N GLU A 46 -9.05 -4.07 -8.15
CA GLU A 46 -9.82 -4.64 -9.27
C GLU A 46 -9.48 -3.93 -10.58
N PRO A 47 -9.75 -4.55 -11.74
CA PRO A 47 -9.43 -3.94 -13.04
C PRO A 47 -9.94 -2.52 -13.17
N GLY A 48 -9.07 -1.60 -13.61
CA GLY A 48 -9.39 -0.19 -13.79
C GLY A 48 -9.28 0.67 -12.53
N ALA A 49 -8.91 0.10 -11.39
CA ALA A 49 -8.73 0.87 -10.17
C ALA A 49 -7.52 1.80 -10.26
N PHE A 50 -7.58 2.89 -9.51
CA PHE A 50 -6.61 3.96 -9.57
C PHE A 50 -6.34 4.51 -8.16
N ILE A 51 -5.06 4.64 -7.81
CA ILE A 51 -4.61 5.34 -6.61
C ILE A 51 -3.81 6.55 -7.07
N PRO A 52 -4.17 7.78 -6.65
CA PRO A 52 -3.47 8.98 -7.09
C PRO A 52 -2.03 9.02 -6.56
N ALA A 53 -1.20 9.81 -7.22
CA ALA A 53 0.15 10.08 -6.74
C ALA A 53 0.09 10.68 -5.33
N HIS A 54 0.92 10.15 -4.44
CA HIS A 54 0.90 10.51 -3.02
C HIS A 54 2.26 10.27 -2.38
N LEU A 55 2.37 10.66 -1.12
CA LEU A 55 3.55 10.38 -0.32
C LEU A 55 3.18 10.08 1.13
N HIS A 56 4.09 9.40 1.80
CA HIS A 56 4.08 9.22 3.24
C HIS A 56 5.25 10.01 3.81
N LYS A 57 5.01 10.83 4.82
CA LYS A 57 6.06 11.69 5.39
C LYS A 57 6.88 10.99 6.46
N LYS A 58 6.27 10.06 7.17
CA LYS A 58 6.90 9.35 8.30
C LYS A 58 7.37 7.96 7.91
N ALA A 59 6.56 7.23 7.17
CA ALA A 59 6.81 5.83 6.85
C ALA A 59 7.61 5.67 5.55
N ALA A 60 8.57 4.75 5.56
CA ALA A 60 9.04 4.12 4.34
C ALA A 60 8.04 3.02 3.95
N GLU A 61 7.85 2.82 2.67
CA GLU A 61 6.91 1.83 2.14
C GLU A 61 7.63 0.84 1.24
N VAL A 62 7.31 -0.43 1.43
CA VAL A 62 7.75 -1.52 0.58
C VAL A 62 6.54 -2.16 -0.05
N LEU A 63 6.55 -2.33 -1.37
CA LEU A 63 5.50 -3.06 -2.09
C LEU A 63 6.09 -4.34 -2.67
N CYS A 64 5.40 -5.46 -2.42
CA CYS A 64 5.71 -6.74 -3.04
C CYS A 64 4.52 -7.18 -3.87
N ILE A 65 4.69 -7.28 -5.18
CA ILE A 65 3.61 -7.64 -6.09
C ILE A 65 3.41 -9.15 -6.03
N LEU A 66 2.17 -9.58 -5.78
CA LEU A 66 1.81 -10.98 -5.67
C LEU A 66 1.27 -11.54 -6.98
N ASP A 67 0.41 -10.79 -7.65
CA ASP A 67 -0.18 -11.18 -8.93
C ASP A 67 -0.66 -9.98 -9.72
N GLY A 68 -0.96 -10.20 -10.99
CA GLY A 68 -1.55 -9.19 -11.87
C GLY A 68 -0.55 -8.19 -12.41
N ASP A 69 -1.07 -7.02 -12.78
CA ASP A 69 -0.29 -5.93 -13.37
C ASP A 69 -0.41 -4.66 -12.51
N PHE A 70 0.55 -4.46 -11.64
CA PHE A 70 0.68 -3.21 -10.90
C PHE A 70 1.42 -2.20 -11.76
N ILE A 71 0.76 -1.09 -12.09
CA ILE A 71 1.34 -0.06 -12.98
C ILE A 71 1.67 1.17 -12.15
N ASN A 72 2.93 1.56 -12.14
CA ASN A 72 3.42 2.76 -11.47
C ASN A 72 4.23 3.59 -12.46
N GLU A 73 3.87 4.86 -12.62
CA GLU A 73 4.52 5.77 -13.56
C GLU A 73 4.61 5.17 -14.99
N ASN A 74 3.52 4.56 -15.44
CA ASN A 74 3.38 3.93 -16.76
C ASN A 74 4.26 2.69 -16.98
N LYS A 75 4.87 2.14 -15.93
CA LYS A 75 5.61 0.88 -15.98
C LYS A 75 4.85 -0.21 -15.26
N ALA A 76 4.70 -1.36 -15.90
CA ALA A 76 4.01 -2.50 -15.32
C ALA A 76 4.98 -3.39 -14.55
N TYR A 77 4.55 -3.82 -13.36
CA TYR A 77 5.26 -4.74 -12.50
C TYR A 77 4.36 -5.93 -12.21
N GLY A 78 4.94 -7.09 -12.06
CA GLY A 78 4.23 -8.33 -11.87
C GLY A 78 4.72 -9.12 -10.68
N SER A 79 4.23 -10.35 -10.58
CA SER A 79 4.52 -11.27 -9.47
C SER A 79 6.01 -11.33 -9.13
N GLY A 80 6.34 -11.09 -7.87
CA GLY A 80 7.71 -11.12 -7.37
C GLY A 80 8.46 -9.81 -7.47
N ASP A 81 7.91 -8.80 -8.14
CA ASP A 81 8.56 -7.50 -8.24
C ASP A 81 8.42 -6.72 -6.94
N PHE A 82 9.42 -5.90 -6.68
CA PHE A 82 9.60 -5.15 -5.44
C PHE A 82 9.77 -3.68 -5.76
N LEU A 83 9.02 -2.83 -5.03
CA LEU A 83 9.16 -1.38 -5.10
C LEU A 83 9.35 -0.82 -3.69
N HIS A 84 10.18 0.22 -3.57
CA HIS A 84 10.48 0.84 -2.29
C HIS A 84 10.41 2.36 -2.42
N SER A 85 9.82 3.00 -1.43
CA SER A 85 9.75 4.46 -1.33
C SER A 85 10.19 4.92 0.05
N LYS A 86 11.17 5.82 0.09
CA LYS A 86 11.60 6.47 1.33
C LYS A 86 10.52 7.43 1.83
N PRO A 87 10.53 7.80 3.13
CA PRO A 87 9.66 8.87 3.61
C PRO A 87 9.84 10.14 2.78
N GLY A 88 8.73 10.77 2.42
CA GLY A 88 8.72 11.99 1.63
C GLY A 88 8.81 11.81 0.13
N THR A 89 9.04 10.60 -0.36
CA THR A 89 9.09 10.33 -1.81
C THR A 89 7.68 10.22 -2.37
N VAL A 90 7.37 11.04 -3.37
CA VAL A 90 6.11 10.92 -4.12
C VAL A 90 6.16 9.66 -4.98
N HIS A 91 5.11 8.86 -4.91
CA HIS A 91 4.95 7.67 -5.73
C HIS A 91 3.53 7.57 -6.29
N GLY A 92 3.36 6.77 -7.32
CA GLY A 92 2.12 6.72 -8.08
C GLY A 92 2.09 7.74 -9.22
N PRO A 93 0.97 7.89 -9.91
CA PRO A 93 -0.26 7.13 -9.65
C PRO A 93 -0.07 5.63 -9.86
N HIS A 94 -0.85 4.84 -9.13
CA HIS A 94 -0.89 3.39 -9.27
C HIS A 94 -2.16 3.01 -10.01
N THR A 95 -2.03 2.21 -11.05
CA THR A 95 -3.16 1.72 -11.83
C THR A 95 -3.03 0.23 -12.08
N THR A 96 -4.08 -0.36 -12.60
CA THR A 96 -4.08 -1.75 -13.04
C THR A 96 -5.07 -1.92 -14.18
N LYS A 97 -4.73 -2.71 -15.17
CA LYS A 97 -5.63 -3.05 -16.27
C LYS A 97 -6.36 -4.35 -16.02
N LYS A 98 -5.65 -5.36 -15.51
CA LYS A 98 -6.16 -6.71 -15.29
C LYS A 98 -6.55 -6.99 -13.85
N GLY A 99 -6.27 -6.07 -12.95
CA GLY A 99 -6.32 -6.30 -11.51
C GLY A 99 -4.99 -6.79 -10.99
N CYS A 100 -4.71 -6.50 -9.72
CA CYS A 100 -3.48 -6.93 -9.08
C CYS A 100 -3.67 -7.06 -7.57
N SER A 101 -2.81 -7.85 -6.96
CA SER A 101 -2.69 -7.96 -5.51
C SER A 101 -1.26 -7.71 -5.10
N PHE A 102 -1.06 -7.04 -3.99
CA PHE A 102 0.27 -6.79 -3.45
C PHE A 102 0.25 -6.62 -1.95
N LEU A 103 1.44 -6.78 -1.34
CA LEU A 103 1.65 -6.48 0.06
C LEU A 103 2.29 -5.10 0.17
N ALA A 104 1.80 -4.29 1.09
CA ALA A 104 2.42 -3.04 1.46
C ALA A 104 2.90 -3.13 2.91
N LEU A 105 4.20 -2.87 3.10
CA LEU A 105 4.83 -2.86 4.41
C LEU A 105 5.28 -1.44 4.73
N TYR A 106 4.96 -1.00 5.94
CA TYR A 106 5.38 0.31 6.45
C TYR A 106 6.31 0.10 7.62
N THR A 107 7.48 0.72 7.57
CA THR A 107 8.53 0.44 8.54
C THR A 107 8.25 1.09 9.90
N ALA A 108 8.44 0.32 10.97
CA ALA A 108 8.24 0.79 12.33
C ALA A 108 9.31 1.79 12.79
N ASN A 109 10.50 1.75 12.19
CA ASN A 109 11.59 2.64 12.57
C ASN A 109 11.36 4.11 12.15
N THR A 110 10.35 4.38 11.37
CA THR A 110 9.91 5.74 11.07
C THR A 110 8.96 6.29 12.13
N GLY A 111 8.70 5.51 13.14
CA GLY A 111 7.89 5.84 14.29
C GLY A 111 6.44 5.42 14.13
N GLU A 112 5.78 5.88 13.13
CA GLU A 112 4.33 5.70 13.06
C GLU A 112 3.86 5.63 11.62
N ALA A 113 3.65 4.43 11.11
CA ALA A 113 2.92 4.24 9.87
C ALA A 113 1.43 4.22 10.21
N ASP A 114 0.80 5.35 10.20
CA ASP A 114 -0.62 5.46 10.53
C ASP A 114 -1.42 5.91 9.29
N PRO A 115 -2.75 5.72 9.29
CA PRO A 115 -3.57 6.08 8.15
C PRO A 115 -3.57 7.59 7.84
N THR A 116 -3.14 8.42 8.78
CA THR A 116 -3.06 9.87 8.58
C THR A 116 -1.77 10.28 7.89
N ASP A 117 -0.79 9.38 7.75
CA ASP A 117 0.46 9.62 7.03
C ASP A 117 0.30 9.34 5.54
N PHE A 118 -0.69 10.01 4.94
CA PHE A 118 -0.98 9.91 3.51
C PHE A 118 -1.31 11.31 2.99
N PHE A 119 -0.55 11.78 2.00
CA PHE A 119 -0.69 13.12 1.44
C PHE A 119 -0.74 13.04 -0.07
N LEU A 120 -1.79 13.58 -0.67
CA LEU A 120 -1.86 13.70 -2.13
C LEU A 120 -0.73 14.58 -2.64
N ALA A 121 -0.09 14.18 -3.73
CA ALA A 121 1.05 14.89 -4.28
C ALA A 121 0.74 16.35 -4.61
N GLU A 122 -0.45 16.63 -5.13
CA GLU A 122 -0.90 17.97 -5.43
C GLU A 122 -0.99 18.86 -4.19
N ALA A 123 -1.58 18.33 -3.12
CA ALA A 123 -1.68 19.05 -1.85
C ALA A 123 -0.29 19.23 -1.22
N ALA A 124 0.58 18.23 -1.32
CA ALA A 124 1.95 18.31 -0.80
C ALA A 124 2.76 19.37 -1.54
N ALA A 125 2.57 19.51 -2.84
CA ALA A 125 3.27 20.50 -3.66
C ALA A 125 2.88 21.95 -3.33
N ARG A 126 1.72 22.15 -2.72
CA ARG A 126 1.23 23.48 -2.33
C ARG A 126 1.72 23.92 -0.96
N THR A 127 2.30 23.04 -0.22
CA THR A 127 2.84 23.32 1.12
C THR A 127 4.35 23.47 1.06
#